data_bda6b064c86167e6c1df2d41305f1d9c
#
_entry.id   bda6b064c86167e6c1df2d41305f1d9c
#
_cell.length_a   1.000
_cell.length_b   1.000
_cell.length_c   1.000
_cell.angle_alpha   90.00
_cell.angle_beta   90.00
_cell.angle_gamma   90.00
#
_symmetry.space_group_name_H-M   'P 1'
#
loop_
_entity.id
_entity.type
_entity.pdbx_description
1 polymer ?
#
loop_
_entity_poly.entity_id
_entity_poly.type
_entity_poly.pdbx_seq_one_letter_code
_entity_poly.pdbx_strand_id
1 'polypeptide(L)'
;MSNLTRRNFFGVSAVVAGLGISACKKSDSDTGEKKETDTNSADAVGAPEDLVKAAKEEGKLIVYGSCEEEYLNAVCTNFKSLYGIDVQVQRLSTGEVAAKIEEENGHPSADVWFGGTTDPYNVSSSKGLLEQYEPKNASHLISDKFKSTNKDWYGIYKGILGILYDKEELKRLNLDVPQDYKDLIDPKYKGLIWSSNYNTAGTAKLIINTVIQKYGHDQGIQYLVDLDKNIAQYTKSGSGPSKAIGTGECTIGIGMLHDGIYQIVDQEHENVGLQIPSSGASYEVGATAIFKGAAHPNAAKLWIEYALSPACVDLAQKNGSYQFLVIDNAKQPEIATEYGLDPNNVMDYNFDDAKKHTEQYVKDVMEALGGGDSRFKTE
;
A
#
# COMPACT_ATOMS: atom_id res chain seq x y z
N MET A 1 -35.18 -30.67 -1.39
CA MET A 1 -36.17 -30.49 -0.31
C MET A 1 -35.42 -30.50 0.99
N SER A 2 -35.15 -29.37 1.59
CA SER A 2 -35.35 -29.07 3.00
C SER A 2 -34.78 -27.65 3.25
N ASN A 3 -35.70 -26.76 3.53
CA ASN A 3 -35.48 -25.37 4.01
C ASN A 3 -34.91 -25.40 5.42
N LEU A 4 -33.95 -24.54 5.74
CA LEU A 4 -33.70 -24.12 7.09
C LEU A 4 -33.62 -22.59 7.17
N THR A 5 -34.48 -22.11 7.99
CA THR A 5 -35.03 -20.78 8.18
C THR A 5 -34.10 -19.88 9.00
N ARG A 6 -34.01 -18.62 8.60
CA ARG A 6 -33.48 -17.50 9.41
C ARG A 6 -34.20 -17.40 10.75
N ARG A 7 -33.45 -17.19 11.82
CA ARG A 7 -33.96 -16.80 13.14
C ARG A 7 -33.48 -15.39 13.49
N ASN A 8 -34.42 -14.46 13.42
CA ASN A 8 -34.32 -13.13 14.01
C ASN A 8 -34.37 -13.25 15.55
N PHE A 9 -33.49 -12.54 16.26
CA PHE A 9 -33.62 -12.28 17.67
C PHE A 9 -33.84 -10.78 17.89
N PHE A 10 -35.09 -10.42 18.16
CA PHE A 10 -35.45 -9.18 18.83
C PHE A 10 -35.40 -9.40 20.34
N GLY A 11 -34.64 -8.60 21.04
CA GLY A 11 -34.57 -8.56 22.48
C GLY A 11 -35.10 -7.20 23.01
N VAL A 12 -36.15 -7.27 23.76
CA VAL A 12 -36.94 -6.18 24.32
C VAL A 12 -36.22 -5.50 25.49
N SER A 13 -36.25 -4.17 25.52
CA SER A 13 -35.84 -3.32 26.63
C SER A 13 -36.79 -3.42 27.82
N ALA A 14 -36.26 -3.48 29.03
CA ALA A 14 -36.99 -3.17 30.26
C ALA A 14 -36.21 -2.14 31.09
N VAL A 15 -36.82 -0.98 31.26
CA VAL A 15 -36.43 0.09 32.20
C VAL A 15 -36.91 -0.26 33.58
N VAL A 16 -36.04 -0.23 34.59
CA VAL A 16 -36.45 -0.12 36.00
C VAL A 16 -35.62 0.99 36.64
N ALA A 17 -36.34 2.02 37.06
CA ALA A 17 -35.82 3.07 37.93
C ALA A 17 -35.84 2.61 39.38
N GLY A 18 -34.77 2.85 40.12
CA GLY A 18 -34.70 2.63 41.56
C GLY A 18 -33.71 3.59 42.21
N LEU A 19 -34.21 4.60 42.87
CA LEU A 19 -33.49 5.51 43.76
C LEU A 19 -33.02 4.79 45.02
N GLY A 20 -31.77 5.00 45.40
CA GLY A 20 -31.25 4.57 46.70
C GLY A 20 -29.96 5.29 47.05
N ILE A 21 -30.07 6.29 47.92
CA ILE A 21 -28.98 7.02 48.55
C ILE A 21 -28.37 6.16 49.65
N SER A 22 -27.08 5.95 49.71
CA SER A 22 -26.34 5.90 50.97
C SER A 22 -24.83 5.99 50.81
N ALA A 23 -24.21 6.59 51.80
CA ALA A 23 -22.90 7.19 51.85
C ALA A 23 -21.71 6.25 52.11
N CYS A 24 -20.55 6.71 51.69
CA CYS A 24 -19.19 6.58 52.24
C CYS A 24 -18.65 5.19 52.65
N LYS A 25 -17.60 4.74 51.89
CA LYS A 25 -16.29 4.43 52.52
C LYS A 25 -15.19 4.41 51.46
N LYS A 26 -14.14 5.20 51.69
CA LYS A 26 -12.87 5.16 50.98
C LYS A 26 -12.22 3.79 51.16
N SER A 27 -11.78 3.22 50.06
CA SER A 27 -10.62 2.33 50.02
C SER A 27 -9.91 2.60 48.73
N ASP A 28 -8.69 3.15 48.83
CA ASP A 28 -7.75 3.30 47.75
C ASP A 28 -7.36 1.93 47.21
N SER A 29 -7.72 1.65 45.98
CA SER A 29 -7.05 0.66 45.15
C SER A 29 -6.86 1.32 43.77
N ASP A 30 -5.65 1.81 43.60
CA ASP A 30 -5.15 2.35 42.35
C ASP A 30 -5.03 1.21 41.34
N THR A 31 -6.09 0.94 40.58
CA THR A 31 -6.06 0.21 39.34
C THR A 31 -6.07 1.25 38.24
N GLY A 32 -4.87 1.62 37.80
CA GLY A 32 -4.68 2.49 36.67
C GLY A 32 -5.31 1.88 35.40
N GLU A 33 -6.60 2.19 35.18
CA GLU A 33 -7.20 2.09 33.87
C GLU A 33 -6.39 3.03 32.94
N LYS A 34 -5.53 2.43 32.07
CA LYS A 34 -5.05 3.16 30.89
C LYS A 34 -6.30 3.56 30.10
N LYS A 35 -6.68 4.84 30.18
CA LYS A 35 -7.59 5.43 29.20
C LYS A 35 -6.98 5.14 27.84
N GLU A 36 -7.62 4.31 27.03
CA GLU A 36 -7.34 4.27 25.59
C GLU A 36 -7.54 5.70 25.07
N THR A 37 -6.45 6.31 24.69
CA THR A 37 -6.46 7.62 24.06
C THR A 37 -7.18 7.43 22.73
N ASP A 38 -8.26 8.15 22.50
CA ASP A 38 -8.94 8.17 21.20
C ASP A 38 -7.95 8.74 20.16
N THR A 39 -7.32 7.84 19.41
CA THR A 39 -6.33 8.20 18.39
C THR A 39 -6.99 8.77 17.14
N ASN A 40 -8.31 8.69 17.02
CA ASN A 40 -9.09 9.17 15.88
C ASN A 40 -9.74 10.53 16.17
N SER A 41 -8.94 11.53 16.52
CA SER A 41 -9.39 12.90 16.73
C SER A 41 -8.43 13.90 16.09
N ALA A 42 -8.91 15.10 15.76
CA ALA A 42 -8.07 16.18 15.23
C ALA A 42 -6.94 16.57 16.21
N ASP A 43 -7.21 16.49 17.51
CA ASP A 43 -6.23 16.76 18.57
C ASP A 43 -5.14 15.68 18.61
N ALA A 44 -5.50 14.41 18.34
CA ALA A 44 -4.55 13.30 18.28
C ALA A 44 -3.58 13.40 17.06
N VAL A 45 -3.98 14.06 15.99
CA VAL A 45 -3.06 14.39 14.86
C VAL A 45 -1.98 15.38 15.30
N GLY A 46 -2.30 16.30 16.21
CA GLY A 46 -1.35 17.27 16.74
C GLY A 46 -0.85 18.30 15.73
N ALA A 47 -1.60 18.53 14.64
CA ALA A 47 -1.28 19.55 13.65
C ALA A 47 -1.33 20.96 14.26
N PRO A 48 -0.50 21.92 13.78
CA PRO A 48 -0.54 23.31 14.25
C PRO A 48 -1.92 23.96 14.08
N GLU A 49 -2.44 24.66 15.08
CA GLU A 49 -3.79 25.24 15.06
C GLU A 49 -3.99 26.27 13.95
N ASP A 50 -2.96 27.08 13.67
CA ASP A 50 -2.96 28.06 12.58
C ASP A 50 -3.04 27.38 11.21
N LEU A 51 -2.35 26.26 11.03
CA LEU A 51 -2.46 25.44 9.81
C LEU A 51 -3.87 24.85 9.67
N VAL A 52 -4.43 24.30 10.75
CA VAL A 52 -5.81 23.77 10.73
C VAL A 52 -6.80 24.83 10.34
N LYS A 53 -6.67 26.05 10.89
CA LYS A 53 -7.53 27.19 10.57
C LYS A 53 -7.40 27.58 9.08
N ALA A 54 -6.19 27.76 8.59
CA ALA A 54 -5.94 28.14 7.19
C ALA A 54 -6.43 27.07 6.21
N ALA A 55 -6.24 25.78 6.52
CA ALA A 55 -6.75 24.68 5.71
C ALA A 55 -8.29 24.64 5.65
N LYS A 56 -8.97 24.92 6.77
CA LYS A 56 -10.44 25.04 6.80
C LYS A 56 -10.95 26.20 5.99
N GLU A 57 -10.21 27.32 5.91
CA GLU A 57 -10.56 28.48 5.07
C GLU A 57 -10.44 28.13 3.58
N GLU A 58 -9.49 27.28 3.16
CA GLU A 58 -9.41 26.72 1.80
C GLU A 58 -10.57 25.78 1.50
N GLY A 59 -11.01 24.98 2.48
CA GLY A 59 -12.23 24.18 2.48
C GLY A 59 -12.26 22.99 1.52
N LYS A 60 -11.17 22.73 0.79
CA LYS A 60 -11.08 21.70 -0.23
C LYS A 60 -9.70 21.05 -0.27
N LEU A 61 -9.67 19.76 -0.70
CA LEU A 61 -8.45 19.01 -1.00
C LEU A 61 -8.70 18.05 -2.16
N ILE A 62 -7.74 17.90 -3.07
CA ILE A 62 -7.80 16.96 -4.19
C ILE A 62 -6.65 15.95 -4.04
N VAL A 63 -6.99 14.66 -4.02
CA VAL A 63 -6.07 13.55 -3.75
C VAL A 63 -5.93 12.65 -4.98
N TYR A 64 -4.71 12.44 -5.46
CA TYR A 64 -4.39 11.29 -6.31
C TYR A 64 -3.93 10.15 -5.39
N GLY A 65 -4.65 9.03 -5.41
CA GLY A 65 -4.39 7.88 -4.54
C GLY A 65 -3.92 6.65 -5.31
N SER A 66 -2.94 5.93 -4.78
CA SER A 66 -2.33 4.76 -5.43
C SER A 66 -2.27 3.53 -4.51
N CYS A 67 -3.06 3.52 -3.43
CA CYS A 67 -3.23 2.36 -2.55
C CYS A 67 -4.58 1.66 -2.80
N GLU A 68 -4.96 0.73 -1.94
CA GLU A 68 -6.23 0.02 -1.95
C GLU A 68 -7.38 1.02 -1.84
N GLU A 69 -8.42 0.78 -2.63
CA GLU A 69 -9.51 1.76 -2.79
C GLU A 69 -10.29 1.96 -1.50
N GLU A 70 -10.54 0.90 -0.76
CA GLU A 70 -11.25 0.92 0.52
C GLU A 70 -10.48 1.76 1.56
N TYR A 71 -9.17 1.55 1.67
CA TYR A 71 -8.31 2.33 2.55
C TYR A 71 -8.26 3.80 2.12
N LEU A 72 -8.05 4.07 0.84
CA LEU A 72 -8.02 5.43 0.29
C LEU A 72 -9.32 6.19 0.61
N ASN A 73 -10.47 5.56 0.39
CA ASN A 73 -11.77 6.15 0.68
C ASN A 73 -11.98 6.37 2.18
N ALA A 74 -11.52 5.44 3.02
CA ALA A 74 -11.60 5.56 4.47
C ALA A 74 -10.79 6.74 5.01
N VAL A 75 -9.54 6.92 4.57
CA VAL A 75 -8.69 8.03 5.01
C VAL A 75 -9.22 9.38 4.52
N CYS A 76 -9.72 9.46 3.29
CA CYS A 76 -10.32 10.69 2.75
C CYS A 76 -11.60 11.08 3.52
N THR A 77 -12.45 10.09 3.82
CA THR A 77 -13.69 10.28 4.61
C THR A 77 -13.37 10.71 6.04
N ASN A 78 -12.36 10.09 6.66
CA ASN A 78 -11.92 10.43 8.01
C ASN A 78 -11.35 11.85 8.07
N PHE A 79 -10.47 12.24 7.15
CA PHE A 79 -9.94 13.60 7.07
C PHE A 79 -11.05 14.64 6.94
N LYS A 80 -12.03 14.40 6.05
CA LYS A 80 -13.22 15.26 5.93
C LYS A 80 -14.00 15.33 7.24
N SER A 81 -14.16 14.21 7.94
CA SER A 81 -14.87 14.17 9.25
C SER A 81 -14.16 14.98 10.31
N LEU A 82 -12.82 14.86 10.41
CA LEU A 82 -12.01 15.56 11.41
C LEU A 82 -11.96 17.07 11.20
N TYR A 83 -11.89 17.52 9.96
CA TYR A 83 -11.58 18.91 9.65
C TYR A 83 -12.70 19.68 8.95
N GLY A 84 -13.72 19.00 8.43
CA GLY A 84 -14.79 19.63 7.66
C GLY A 84 -14.36 20.11 6.26
N ILE A 85 -13.21 19.65 5.78
CA ILE A 85 -12.65 19.99 4.45
C ILE A 85 -13.21 19.00 3.43
N ASP A 86 -13.70 19.49 2.28
CA ASP A 86 -14.19 18.62 1.22
C ASP A 86 -13.05 17.95 0.49
N VAL A 87 -13.11 16.61 0.35
CA VAL A 87 -12.04 15.82 -0.28
C VAL A 87 -12.55 15.22 -1.57
N GLN A 88 -11.87 15.54 -2.67
CA GLN A 88 -12.06 14.88 -3.96
C GLN A 88 -10.90 13.90 -4.18
N VAL A 89 -11.21 12.68 -4.57
CA VAL A 89 -10.23 11.62 -4.74
C VAL A 89 -10.32 11.03 -6.15
N GLN A 90 -9.16 10.76 -6.75
CA GLN A 90 -9.03 9.95 -7.94
C GLN A 90 -8.04 8.82 -7.67
N ARG A 91 -8.53 7.56 -7.75
CA ARG A 91 -7.69 6.37 -7.61
C ARG A 91 -7.00 6.08 -8.94
N LEU A 92 -5.68 6.03 -8.92
CA LEU A 92 -4.79 5.75 -10.05
C LEU A 92 -3.67 4.80 -9.59
N SER A 93 -3.11 4.00 -10.47
CA SER A 93 -1.85 3.31 -10.16
C SER A 93 -0.71 4.32 -10.06
N THR A 94 0.38 3.95 -9.37
CA THR A 94 1.53 4.85 -9.19
C THR A 94 2.12 5.32 -10.53
N GLY A 95 2.16 4.43 -11.52
CA GLY A 95 2.62 4.78 -12.88
C GLY A 95 1.66 5.72 -13.61
N GLU A 96 0.35 5.56 -13.43
CA GLU A 96 -0.65 6.47 -14.00
C GLU A 96 -0.58 7.87 -13.38
N VAL A 97 -0.31 7.98 -12.07
CA VAL A 97 -0.09 9.30 -11.46
C VAL A 97 1.15 9.96 -12.05
N ALA A 98 2.26 9.24 -12.20
CA ALA A 98 3.47 9.77 -12.80
C ALA A 98 3.23 10.26 -14.24
N ALA A 99 2.53 9.49 -15.06
CA ALA A 99 2.16 9.87 -16.42
C ALA A 99 1.26 11.11 -16.44
N LYS A 100 0.28 11.15 -15.53
CA LYS A 100 -0.64 12.28 -15.41
C LYS A 100 0.06 13.59 -15.02
N ILE A 101 1.05 13.54 -14.13
CA ILE A 101 1.88 14.70 -13.80
C ILE A 101 2.60 15.23 -15.06
N GLU A 102 3.09 14.34 -15.92
CA GLU A 102 3.74 14.72 -17.18
C GLU A 102 2.75 15.31 -18.20
N GLU A 103 1.57 14.69 -18.36
CA GLU A 103 0.49 15.20 -19.22
C GLU A 103 0.01 16.59 -18.77
N GLU A 104 -0.04 16.85 -17.49
CA GLU A 104 -0.41 18.14 -16.89
C GLU A 104 0.79 19.13 -16.85
N ASN A 105 1.88 18.84 -17.57
CA ASN A 105 3.07 19.67 -17.67
C ASN A 105 3.72 20.01 -16.33
N GLY A 106 3.68 19.10 -15.37
CA GLY A 106 4.20 19.29 -14.04
C GLY A 106 3.33 20.16 -13.11
N HIS A 107 2.12 20.46 -13.52
CA HIS A 107 1.12 21.20 -12.73
C HIS A 107 -0.14 20.34 -12.52
N PRO A 108 -0.05 19.26 -11.72
CA PRO A 108 -1.19 18.36 -11.52
C PRO A 108 -2.38 19.09 -10.92
N SER A 109 -3.57 18.67 -11.35
CA SER A 109 -4.83 19.20 -10.84
C SER A 109 -5.18 18.72 -9.43
N ALA A 110 -4.36 17.84 -8.84
CA ALA A 110 -4.47 17.43 -7.45
C ALA A 110 -3.50 18.22 -6.55
N ASP A 111 -3.79 18.22 -5.25
CA ASP A 111 -2.98 18.88 -4.22
C ASP A 111 -1.94 17.91 -3.65
N VAL A 112 -2.33 16.65 -3.46
CA VAL A 112 -1.50 15.64 -2.80
C VAL A 112 -1.53 14.30 -3.51
N TRP A 113 -0.45 13.54 -3.33
CA TRP A 113 -0.33 12.14 -3.71
C TRP A 113 -0.31 11.26 -2.46
N PHE A 114 -1.06 10.14 -2.45
CA PHE A 114 -1.15 9.23 -1.32
C PHE A 114 -1.05 7.77 -1.75
N GLY A 115 -0.10 7.03 -1.16
CA GLY A 115 0.10 5.59 -1.41
C GLY A 115 0.91 5.27 -2.68
N GLY A 116 1.06 3.99 -2.96
CA GLY A 116 1.87 3.47 -4.06
C GLY A 116 3.36 3.35 -3.72
N THR A 117 4.19 3.07 -4.73
CA THR A 117 5.63 2.89 -4.56
C THR A 117 6.40 4.21 -4.61
N THR A 118 7.53 4.31 -3.89
CA THR A 118 8.33 5.55 -3.80
C THR A 118 9.19 5.84 -5.03
N ASP A 119 9.40 4.88 -5.94
CA ASP A 119 10.26 5.13 -7.11
C ASP A 119 9.77 6.29 -7.98
N PRO A 120 8.47 6.38 -8.38
CA PRO A 120 7.95 7.56 -9.07
C PRO A 120 7.94 8.85 -8.25
N TYR A 121 7.80 8.78 -6.92
CA TYR A 121 7.96 9.95 -6.05
C TYR A 121 9.39 10.48 -6.13
N ASN A 122 10.40 9.60 -6.12
CA ASN A 122 11.79 9.98 -6.26
C ASN A 122 12.08 10.66 -7.59
N VAL A 123 11.49 10.15 -8.69
CA VAL A 123 11.59 10.79 -10.02
C VAL A 123 10.95 12.17 -9.99
N SER A 124 9.74 12.30 -9.45
CA SER A 124 9.03 13.57 -9.32
C SER A 124 9.79 14.59 -8.45
N SER A 125 10.36 14.12 -7.32
CA SER A 125 11.23 14.92 -6.46
C SER A 125 12.47 15.45 -7.21
N SER A 126 13.14 14.59 -7.99
CA SER A 126 14.32 14.99 -8.77
C SER A 126 14.00 16.02 -9.87
N LYS A 127 12.79 16.02 -10.39
CA LYS A 127 12.26 16.98 -11.35
C LYS A 127 11.71 18.27 -10.71
N GLY A 128 11.70 18.35 -9.36
CA GLY A 128 11.17 19.50 -8.62
C GLY A 128 9.65 19.65 -8.68
N LEU A 129 8.91 18.53 -8.89
CA LEU A 129 7.46 18.49 -9.03
C LEU A 129 6.71 18.32 -7.71
N LEU A 130 7.45 18.10 -6.61
CA LEU A 130 6.91 17.99 -5.26
C LEU A 130 7.28 19.21 -4.42
N GLU A 131 6.37 19.62 -3.53
CA GLU A 131 6.58 20.74 -2.61
C GLU A 131 7.34 20.28 -1.38
N GLN A 132 8.34 21.04 -0.96
CA GLN A 132 9.06 20.80 0.29
C GLN A 132 8.22 21.25 1.49
N TYR A 133 8.00 20.35 2.40
CA TYR A 133 7.33 20.63 3.66
C TYR A 133 7.87 19.68 4.73
N GLU A 134 8.22 20.19 5.90
CA GLU A 134 8.67 19.37 7.03
C GLU A 134 7.54 19.28 8.07
N PRO A 135 6.74 18.20 8.07
CA PRO A 135 5.67 18.04 9.03
C PRO A 135 6.22 17.70 10.42
N LYS A 136 5.51 18.15 11.44
CA LYS A 136 5.83 17.82 12.84
C LYS A 136 5.81 16.31 13.08
N ASN A 137 4.85 15.62 12.47
CA ASN A 137 4.66 14.18 12.62
C ASN A 137 5.72 13.32 11.89
N ALA A 138 6.61 13.92 11.08
CA ALA A 138 7.76 13.20 10.54
C ALA A 138 8.73 12.68 11.61
N SER A 139 8.66 13.20 12.85
CA SER A 139 9.41 12.69 14.01
C SER A 139 9.02 11.25 14.42
N HIS A 140 7.84 10.79 14.01
CA HIS A 140 7.34 9.44 14.26
C HIS A 140 7.77 8.40 13.23
N LEU A 141 8.49 8.78 12.17
CA LEU A 141 9.04 7.81 11.24
C LEU A 141 10.11 6.93 11.90
N ILE A 142 9.96 5.61 11.77
CA ILE A 142 10.86 4.63 12.41
C ILE A 142 12.28 4.62 11.81
N SER A 143 12.49 5.29 10.66
CA SER A 143 13.80 5.43 10.00
C SER A 143 13.81 6.58 9.01
N ASP A 144 14.99 7.21 8.83
CA ASP A 144 15.21 8.22 7.80
C ASP A 144 15.11 7.65 6.36
N LYS A 145 15.17 6.35 6.19
CA LYS A 145 14.91 5.67 4.89
C LYS A 145 13.47 5.87 4.40
N PHE A 146 12.54 6.25 5.27
CA PHE A 146 11.12 6.45 4.96
C PHE A 146 10.76 7.90 4.67
N LYS A 147 11.72 8.72 4.30
CA LYS A 147 11.46 10.09 3.80
C LYS A 147 12.49 10.48 2.75
N SER A 148 12.11 11.41 1.91
CA SER A 148 13.03 12.02 0.93
C SER A 148 14.09 12.89 1.63
N THR A 149 15.29 12.90 1.07
CA THR A 149 16.35 13.82 1.50
C THR A 149 15.97 15.27 1.25
N ASN A 150 15.09 15.54 0.28
CA ASN A 150 14.56 16.86 -0.05
C ASN A 150 13.38 17.28 0.84
N LYS A 151 12.89 16.40 1.74
CA LYS A 151 11.72 16.65 2.59
C LYS A 151 10.45 16.96 1.78
N ASP A 152 10.25 16.27 0.68
CA ASP A 152 9.16 16.47 -0.26
C ASP A 152 8.25 15.23 -0.44
N TRP A 153 8.59 14.07 0.18
CA TRP A 153 7.72 12.93 0.38
C TRP A 153 8.04 12.19 1.68
N TYR A 154 7.05 11.50 2.24
CA TYR A 154 7.11 10.78 3.51
C TYR A 154 6.44 9.41 3.38
N GLY A 155 7.10 8.36 3.88
CA GLY A 155 6.57 7.01 3.92
C GLY A 155 5.42 6.87 4.92
N ILE A 156 4.44 6.07 4.56
CA ILE A 156 3.26 5.75 5.38
C ILE A 156 3.17 4.26 5.71
N TYR A 157 3.61 3.41 4.79
CA TYR A 157 3.64 1.96 4.97
C TYR A 157 4.79 1.31 4.20
N LYS A 158 4.98 0.01 4.47
CA LYS A 158 5.94 -0.87 3.81
C LYS A 158 5.26 -2.18 3.42
N GLY A 159 5.29 -2.51 2.12
CA GLY A 159 4.76 -3.75 1.56
C GLY A 159 5.88 -4.70 1.13
N ILE A 160 5.72 -6.01 1.32
CA ILE A 160 6.71 -7.03 0.95
C ILE A 160 6.32 -7.63 -0.40
N LEU A 161 7.26 -7.61 -1.36
CA LEU A 161 7.10 -8.30 -2.65
C LEU A 161 7.33 -9.79 -2.47
N GLY A 162 6.45 -10.60 -3.05
CA GLY A 162 6.60 -12.05 -2.94
C GLY A 162 5.88 -12.83 -4.02
N ILE A 163 5.67 -14.09 -3.75
CA ILE A 163 5.00 -15.05 -4.62
C ILE A 163 3.66 -15.40 -3.98
N LEU A 164 2.59 -15.21 -4.73
CA LEU A 164 1.25 -15.64 -4.37
C LEU A 164 0.93 -16.88 -5.21
N TYR A 165 0.12 -17.79 -4.67
CA TYR A 165 -0.22 -19.00 -5.42
C TYR A 165 -1.59 -19.56 -5.01
N ASP A 166 -2.22 -20.26 -5.94
CA ASP A 166 -3.42 -21.07 -5.67
C ASP A 166 -3.00 -22.45 -5.17
N LYS A 167 -3.28 -22.72 -3.88
CA LYS A 167 -2.94 -23.97 -3.19
C LYS A 167 -3.59 -25.19 -3.83
N GLU A 168 -4.86 -25.06 -4.20
CA GLU A 168 -5.64 -26.17 -4.76
C GLU A 168 -5.22 -26.46 -6.20
N GLU A 169 -4.94 -25.40 -6.97
CA GLU A 169 -4.52 -25.56 -8.36
C GLU A 169 -3.10 -26.16 -8.47
N LEU A 170 -2.13 -25.70 -7.66
CA LEU A 170 -0.80 -26.31 -7.60
C LEU A 170 -0.89 -27.80 -7.22
N LYS A 171 -1.72 -28.12 -6.22
CA LYS A 171 -1.96 -29.52 -5.83
C LYS A 171 -2.61 -30.34 -6.96
N ARG A 172 -3.62 -29.79 -7.67
CA ARG A 172 -4.27 -30.45 -8.81
C ARG A 172 -3.29 -30.76 -9.94
N LEU A 173 -2.34 -29.81 -10.18
CA LEU A 173 -1.29 -29.95 -11.19
C LEU A 173 -0.10 -30.82 -10.72
N ASN A 174 -0.09 -31.25 -9.45
CA ASN A 174 1.03 -31.95 -8.82
C ASN A 174 2.36 -31.17 -8.95
N LEU A 175 2.30 -29.85 -8.69
CA LEU A 175 3.43 -28.93 -8.71
C LEU A 175 3.76 -28.47 -7.30
N ASP A 176 5.05 -28.30 -7.03
CA ASP A 176 5.54 -27.70 -5.78
C ASP A 176 5.29 -26.18 -5.79
N VAL A 177 5.17 -25.61 -4.60
CA VAL A 177 5.17 -24.15 -4.41
C VAL A 177 6.57 -23.61 -4.73
N PRO A 178 6.71 -22.61 -5.64
CA PRO A 178 8.00 -21.99 -5.89
C PRO A 178 8.47 -21.26 -4.63
N GLN A 179 9.70 -21.56 -4.18
CA GLN A 179 10.26 -21.06 -2.93
C GLN A 179 11.10 -19.78 -3.11
N ASP A 180 11.52 -19.51 -4.35
CA ASP A 180 12.37 -18.37 -4.67
C ASP A 180 12.10 -17.84 -6.09
N TYR A 181 12.57 -16.63 -6.37
CA TYR A 181 12.49 -16.06 -7.72
C TYR A 181 13.09 -16.98 -8.79
N LYS A 182 14.24 -17.63 -8.50
CA LYS A 182 14.89 -18.58 -9.44
C LYS A 182 14.00 -19.76 -9.83
N ASP A 183 13.05 -20.15 -8.98
CA ASP A 183 12.18 -21.28 -9.27
C ASP A 183 11.11 -20.89 -10.33
N LEU A 184 10.77 -19.59 -10.41
CA LEU A 184 9.74 -19.08 -11.34
C LEU A 184 10.13 -19.20 -12.82
N ILE A 185 11.42 -19.36 -13.13
CA ILE A 185 11.89 -19.60 -14.51
C ILE A 185 11.93 -21.08 -14.90
N ASP A 186 11.57 -22.01 -14.00
CA ASP A 186 11.47 -23.44 -14.32
C ASP A 186 10.34 -23.66 -15.35
N PRO A 187 10.60 -24.35 -16.47
CA PRO A 187 9.59 -24.61 -17.51
C PRO A 187 8.33 -25.35 -17.00
N LYS A 188 8.38 -26.02 -15.82
CA LYS A 188 7.20 -26.66 -15.22
C LYS A 188 6.08 -25.67 -14.89
N TYR A 189 6.39 -24.37 -14.73
CA TYR A 189 5.41 -23.30 -14.47
C TYR A 189 4.99 -22.52 -15.71
N LYS A 190 5.33 -23.02 -16.91
CA LYS A 190 5.00 -22.34 -18.17
C LYS A 190 3.51 -22.08 -18.32
N GLY A 191 3.14 -20.81 -18.52
CA GLY A 191 1.76 -20.39 -18.70
C GLY A 191 0.92 -20.37 -17.41
N LEU A 192 1.55 -20.50 -16.23
CA LEU A 192 0.88 -20.50 -14.94
C LEU A 192 1.10 -19.22 -14.15
N ILE A 193 2.05 -18.35 -14.59
CA ILE A 193 2.46 -17.18 -13.82
C ILE A 193 1.80 -15.92 -14.39
N TRP A 194 1.24 -15.09 -13.51
CA TRP A 194 0.83 -13.73 -13.83
C TRP A 194 1.76 -12.72 -13.14
N SER A 195 2.03 -11.63 -13.82
CA SER A 195 2.80 -10.50 -13.31
C SER A 195 2.09 -9.20 -13.67
N SER A 196 2.56 -8.07 -13.16
CA SER A 196 2.06 -6.78 -13.56
C SER A 196 2.91 -6.18 -14.69
N ASN A 197 2.32 -5.27 -15.45
CA ASN A 197 2.90 -4.67 -16.64
C ASN A 197 4.00 -3.65 -16.25
N TYR A 198 5.18 -3.80 -16.82
CA TYR A 198 6.37 -3.00 -16.56
C TYR A 198 6.20 -1.50 -16.86
N ASN A 199 5.30 -1.15 -17.77
CA ASN A 199 5.04 0.25 -18.12
C ASN A 199 4.04 0.93 -17.19
N THR A 200 3.11 0.19 -16.55
CA THR A 200 1.97 0.81 -15.84
C THR A 200 2.00 0.62 -14.33
N ALA A 201 2.60 -0.48 -13.84
CA ALA A 201 2.53 -0.82 -12.42
C ALA A 201 3.84 -0.51 -11.69
N GLY A 202 3.75 0.13 -10.53
CA GLY A 202 4.89 0.34 -9.63
C GLY A 202 5.46 -1.00 -9.12
N THR A 203 4.61 -1.97 -8.80
CA THR A 203 5.01 -3.33 -8.42
C THR A 203 5.89 -3.99 -9.48
N ALA A 204 5.56 -3.83 -10.77
CA ALA A 204 6.38 -4.39 -11.86
C ALA A 204 7.78 -3.74 -11.93
N LYS A 205 7.86 -2.43 -11.70
CA LYS A 205 9.16 -1.72 -11.61
C LYS A 205 9.97 -2.22 -10.41
N LEU A 206 9.31 -2.49 -9.27
CA LEU A 206 9.95 -3.10 -8.11
C LEU A 206 10.48 -4.50 -8.43
N ILE A 207 9.75 -5.33 -9.20
CA ILE A 207 10.23 -6.65 -9.66
C ILE A 207 11.52 -6.50 -10.49
N ILE A 208 11.56 -5.58 -11.46
CA ILE A 208 12.75 -5.30 -12.29
C ILE A 208 13.94 -4.93 -11.38
N ASN A 209 13.77 -3.93 -10.54
CA ASN A 209 14.83 -3.47 -9.63
C ASN A 209 15.31 -4.59 -8.71
N THR A 210 14.38 -5.41 -8.19
CA THR A 210 14.71 -6.54 -7.32
C THR A 210 15.66 -7.52 -7.99
N VAL A 211 15.32 -7.98 -9.19
CA VAL A 211 16.13 -9.02 -9.86
C VAL A 211 17.45 -8.46 -10.40
N ILE A 212 17.47 -7.20 -10.84
CA ILE A 212 18.70 -6.53 -11.25
C ILE A 212 19.65 -6.32 -10.06
N GLN A 213 19.13 -5.88 -8.91
CA GLN A 213 19.95 -5.72 -7.71
C GLN A 213 20.44 -7.06 -7.14
N LYS A 214 19.66 -8.15 -7.31
CA LYS A 214 20.08 -9.49 -6.87
C LYS A 214 21.10 -10.15 -7.76
N TYR A 215 20.93 -10.03 -9.07
CA TYR A 215 21.70 -10.83 -10.04
C TYR A 215 22.70 -10.01 -10.87
N GLY A 216 22.66 -8.67 -10.75
CA GLY A 216 23.36 -7.75 -11.64
C GLY A 216 22.54 -7.46 -12.91
N HIS A 217 22.86 -6.36 -13.61
CA HIS A 217 22.09 -5.83 -14.72
C HIS A 217 21.82 -6.90 -15.80
N ASP A 218 22.86 -7.46 -16.40
CA ASP A 218 22.70 -8.37 -17.55
C ASP A 218 22.03 -9.68 -17.18
N GLN A 219 22.36 -10.23 -16.00
CA GLN A 219 21.74 -11.47 -15.50
C GLN A 219 20.29 -11.22 -15.05
N GLY A 220 19.99 -10.03 -14.49
CA GLY A 220 18.64 -9.63 -14.13
C GLY A 220 17.74 -9.48 -15.36
N ILE A 221 18.25 -8.84 -16.44
CA ILE A 221 17.52 -8.76 -17.72
C ILE A 221 17.28 -10.17 -18.29
N GLN A 222 18.32 -11.03 -18.32
CA GLN A 222 18.17 -12.40 -18.80
C GLN A 222 17.15 -13.19 -17.97
N TYR A 223 17.16 -13.03 -16.65
CA TYR A 223 16.16 -13.64 -15.76
C TYR A 223 14.74 -13.22 -16.16
N LEU A 224 14.50 -11.93 -16.44
CA LEU A 224 13.18 -11.43 -16.84
C LEU A 224 12.74 -11.97 -18.20
N VAL A 225 13.68 -12.15 -19.12
CA VAL A 225 13.44 -12.80 -20.43
C VAL A 225 13.08 -14.29 -20.24
N ASP A 226 13.73 -14.98 -19.30
CA ASP A 226 13.43 -16.37 -19.00
C ASP A 226 12.10 -16.51 -18.25
N LEU A 227 11.81 -15.61 -17.32
CA LEU A 227 10.53 -15.53 -16.61
C LEU A 227 9.35 -15.29 -17.57
N ASP A 228 9.53 -14.41 -18.56
CA ASP A 228 8.51 -14.09 -19.58
C ASP A 228 7.99 -15.34 -20.31
N LYS A 229 8.84 -16.35 -20.50
CA LYS A 229 8.44 -17.64 -21.13
C LYS A 229 7.39 -18.39 -20.32
N ASN A 230 7.31 -18.11 -19.02
CA ASN A 230 6.36 -18.74 -18.10
C ASN A 230 5.16 -17.83 -17.78
N ILE A 231 5.21 -16.54 -18.16
CA ILE A 231 4.12 -15.60 -17.93
C ILE A 231 2.96 -15.86 -18.89
N ALA A 232 1.76 -16.07 -18.33
CA ALA A 232 0.51 -16.15 -19.08
C ALA A 232 -0.07 -14.78 -19.37
N GLN A 233 0.01 -13.84 -18.39
CA GLN A 233 -0.62 -12.55 -18.50
C GLN A 233 0.12 -11.47 -17.71
N TYR A 234 0.15 -10.26 -18.27
CA TYR A 234 0.56 -9.02 -17.59
C TYR A 234 -0.67 -8.17 -17.29
N THR A 235 -0.91 -7.89 -16.00
CA THR A 235 -2.04 -7.08 -15.54
C THR A 235 -1.67 -5.60 -15.52
N LYS A 236 -2.64 -4.70 -15.77
CA LYS A 236 -2.42 -3.25 -15.72
C LYS A 236 -2.00 -2.78 -14.32
N SER A 237 -2.60 -3.35 -13.27
CA SER A 237 -2.38 -3.00 -11.85
C SER A 237 -1.47 -4.02 -11.17
N GLY A 238 -0.67 -3.57 -10.18
CA GLY A 238 0.15 -4.44 -9.34
C GLY A 238 -0.62 -5.46 -8.53
N SER A 239 -1.85 -5.15 -8.12
CA SER A 239 -2.76 -6.06 -7.39
C SER A 239 -3.53 -7.03 -8.29
N GLY A 240 -3.39 -6.94 -9.62
CA GLY A 240 -4.08 -7.83 -10.55
C GLY A 240 -3.78 -9.31 -10.34
N PRO A 241 -2.51 -9.73 -10.18
CA PRO A 241 -2.18 -11.14 -9.96
C PRO A 241 -2.81 -11.72 -8.69
N SER A 242 -2.84 -10.98 -7.57
CA SER A 242 -3.45 -11.46 -6.32
C SER A 242 -4.96 -11.66 -6.45
N LYS A 243 -5.65 -10.73 -7.11
CA LYS A 243 -7.09 -10.85 -7.41
C LYS A 243 -7.39 -12.08 -8.27
N ALA A 244 -6.58 -12.29 -9.31
CA ALA A 244 -6.75 -13.43 -10.22
C ALA A 244 -6.51 -14.79 -9.54
N ILE A 245 -5.62 -14.87 -8.55
CA ILE A 245 -5.45 -16.08 -7.73
C ILE A 245 -6.69 -16.31 -6.87
N GLY A 246 -7.20 -15.27 -6.21
CA GLY A 246 -8.41 -15.37 -5.40
C GLY A 246 -9.58 -15.94 -6.19
N THR A 247 -9.78 -15.47 -7.43
CA THR A 247 -10.86 -15.94 -8.32
C THR A 247 -10.56 -17.24 -9.05
N GLY A 248 -9.34 -17.81 -8.90
CA GLY A 248 -8.93 -19.06 -9.57
C GLY A 248 -8.53 -18.90 -11.04
N GLU A 249 -8.32 -17.65 -11.52
CA GLU A 249 -7.88 -17.39 -12.90
C GLU A 249 -6.37 -17.50 -13.08
N CYS A 250 -5.61 -17.40 -11.99
CA CYS A 250 -4.16 -17.42 -11.96
C CYS A 250 -3.65 -18.46 -10.96
N THR A 251 -2.65 -19.26 -11.35
CA THR A 251 -2.06 -20.28 -10.46
C THR A 251 -0.95 -19.71 -9.60
N ILE A 252 -0.08 -18.87 -10.18
CA ILE A 252 1.06 -18.26 -9.49
C ILE A 252 1.10 -16.77 -9.85
N GLY A 253 1.20 -15.90 -8.86
CA GLY A 253 1.29 -14.45 -9.03
C GLY A 253 2.59 -13.90 -8.44
N ILE A 254 3.16 -12.90 -9.09
CA ILE A 254 4.22 -12.08 -8.51
C ILE A 254 3.60 -10.75 -8.11
N GLY A 255 3.61 -10.42 -6.81
CA GLY A 255 2.94 -9.23 -6.31
C GLY A 255 3.20 -8.97 -4.84
N MET A 256 2.46 -8.03 -4.28
CA MET A 256 2.56 -7.68 -2.88
C MET A 256 1.84 -8.71 -2.01
N LEU A 257 2.51 -9.19 -0.96
CA LEU A 257 1.96 -10.23 -0.09
C LEU A 257 0.77 -9.74 0.74
N HIS A 258 0.69 -8.45 1.06
CA HIS A 258 -0.48 -7.87 1.72
C HIS A 258 -1.76 -7.90 0.87
N ASP A 259 -1.63 -7.79 -0.47
CA ASP A 259 -2.76 -8.01 -1.39
C ASP A 259 -3.30 -9.44 -1.28
N GLY A 260 -2.43 -10.41 -1.05
CA GLY A 260 -2.84 -11.80 -0.82
C GLY A 260 -3.55 -11.98 0.52
N ILE A 261 -3.11 -11.30 1.57
CA ILE A 261 -3.83 -11.30 2.87
C ILE A 261 -5.25 -10.74 2.67
N TYR A 262 -5.40 -9.65 1.92
CA TYR A 262 -6.72 -9.10 1.57
C TYR A 262 -7.62 -10.14 0.87
N GLN A 263 -7.06 -10.91 -0.07
CA GLN A 263 -7.82 -11.97 -0.74
C GLN A 263 -8.27 -13.06 0.24
N ILE A 264 -7.43 -13.43 1.21
CA ILE A 264 -7.76 -14.47 2.20
C ILE A 264 -8.78 -13.96 3.22
N VAL A 265 -8.57 -12.78 3.76
CA VAL A 265 -9.30 -12.28 4.95
C VAL A 265 -10.60 -11.58 4.55
N ASP A 266 -10.54 -10.65 3.59
CA ASP A 266 -11.70 -9.81 3.24
C ASP A 266 -12.53 -10.41 2.11
N GLN A 267 -11.89 -11.19 1.21
CA GLN A 267 -12.57 -11.84 0.09
C GLN A 267 -12.87 -13.33 0.35
N GLU A 268 -12.46 -13.85 1.52
CA GLU A 268 -12.68 -15.23 1.97
C GLU A 268 -12.13 -16.30 0.97
N HIS A 269 -11.06 -15.96 0.23
CA HIS A 269 -10.43 -16.85 -0.75
C HIS A 269 -9.39 -17.75 -0.06
N GLU A 270 -9.84 -18.86 0.54
CA GLU A 270 -8.99 -19.81 1.28
C GLU A 270 -7.93 -20.53 0.42
N ASN A 271 -8.11 -20.56 -0.91
CA ASN A 271 -7.15 -21.13 -1.87
C ASN A 271 -5.84 -20.35 -1.98
N VAL A 272 -5.81 -19.07 -1.60
CA VAL A 272 -4.63 -18.22 -1.72
C VAL A 272 -3.54 -18.63 -0.73
N GLY A 273 -2.31 -18.81 -1.23
CA GLY A 273 -1.11 -19.02 -0.46
C GLY A 273 -0.10 -17.90 -0.67
N LEU A 274 0.76 -17.68 0.32
CA LEU A 274 1.78 -16.65 0.34
C LEU A 274 3.16 -17.28 0.53
N GLN A 275 4.16 -16.83 -0.25
CA GLN A 275 5.54 -17.29 -0.14
C GLN A 275 6.50 -16.09 -0.16
N ILE A 276 7.23 -15.90 0.92
CA ILE A 276 8.37 -14.99 0.93
C ILE A 276 9.53 -15.69 0.22
N PRO A 277 10.15 -15.05 -0.80
CA PRO A 277 11.30 -15.64 -1.48
C PRO A 277 12.44 -15.96 -0.51
N SER A 278 12.95 -17.21 -0.54
CA SER A 278 13.94 -17.71 0.41
C SER A 278 15.29 -16.96 0.34
N SER A 279 15.60 -16.34 -0.79
CA SER A 279 16.78 -15.51 -0.98
C SER A 279 16.62 -14.06 -0.51
N GLY A 280 15.53 -13.75 0.17
CA GLY A 280 15.15 -12.41 0.64
C GLY A 280 14.21 -11.68 -0.33
N ALA A 281 13.14 -11.13 0.23
CA ALA A 281 12.16 -10.32 -0.49
C ALA A 281 12.61 -8.86 -0.60
N SER A 282 12.31 -8.19 -1.69
CA SER A 282 12.32 -6.74 -1.72
C SER A 282 11.03 -6.17 -1.11
N TYR A 283 11.01 -4.87 -0.94
CA TYR A 283 9.84 -4.20 -0.39
C TYR A 283 9.60 -2.84 -1.06
N GLU A 284 8.35 -2.46 -1.11
CA GLU A 284 7.97 -1.08 -1.42
C GLU A 284 7.85 -0.25 -0.14
N VAL A 285 7.97 1.05 -0.30
CA VAL A 285 7.52 2.04 0.67
C VAL A 285 6.41 2.82 0.01
N GLY A 286 5.22 2.81 0.59
CA GLY A 286 4.14 3.69 0.17
C GLY A 286 4.30 5.06 0.81
N ALA A 287 4.07 6.11 0.06
CA ALA A 287 4.38 7.47 0.49
C ALA A 287 3.22 8.44 0.32
N THR A 288 3.37 9.63 0.90
CA THR A 288 2.54 10.80 0.65
C THR A 288 3.40 12.00 0.32
N ALA A 289 2.91 12.89 -0.55
CA ALA A 289 3.60 14.09 -0.98
C ALA A 289 2.61 15.20 -1.35
N ILE A 290 3.09 16.45 -1.34
CA ILE A 290 2.36 17.61 -1.85
C ILE A 290 2.87 17.89 -3.27
N PHE A 291 1.97 18.09 -4.22
CA PHE A 291 2.38 18.53 -5.56
C PHE A 291 2.80 19.99 -5.55
N LYS A 292 3.82 20.30 -6.34
CA LYS A 292 4.32 21.67 -6.52
C LYS A 292 3.22 22.55 -7.10
N GLY A 293 2.93 23.67 -6.42
CA GLY A 293 1.88 24.60 -6.85
C GLY A 293 0.45 24.13 -6.56
N ALA A 294 0.26 23.20 -5.60
CA ALA A 294 -1.06 22.78 -5.12
C ALA A 294 -2.01 23.97 -4.92
N ALA A 295 -3.23 23.84 -5.38
CA ALA A 295 -4.25 24.90 -5.29
C ALA A 295 -4.71 25.17 -3.86
N HIS A 296 -4.61 24.14 -2.98
CA HIS A 296 -5.02 24.22 -1.58
C HIS A 296 -3.82 23.88 -0.67
N PRO A 297 -2.78 24.74 -0.59
CA PRO A 297 -1.49 24.40 0.03
C PRO A 297 -1.57 24.17 1.53
N ASN A 298 -2.49 24.83 2.25
CA ASN A 298 -2.65 24.58 3.69
C ASN A 298 -3.40 23.28 3.97
N ALA A 299 -4.42 22.96 3.18
CA ALA A 299 -5.11 21.67 3.26
C ALA A 299 -4.14 20.51 2.89
N ALA A 300 -3.28 20.71 1.90
CA ALA A 300 -2.24 19.76 1.53
C ALA A 300 -1.21 19.53 2.66
N LYS A 301 -0.75 20.57 3.32
CA LYS A 301 0.16 20.44 4.49
C LYS A 301 -0.53 19.76 5.66
N LEU A 302 -1.78 20.09 5.94
CA LEU A 302 -2.57 19.45 6.99
C LEU A 302 -2.79 17.97 6.67
N TRP A 303 -2.96 17.62 5.39
CA TRP A 303 -3.02 16.23 4.94
C TRP A 303 -1.74 15.47 5.27
N ILE A 304 -0.55 16.06 5.08
CA ILE A 304 0.71 15.39 5.42
C ILE A 304 0.82 15.14 6.94
N GLU A 305 0.45 16.12 7.78
CA GLU A 305 0.39 15.91 9.23
C GLU A 305 -0.55 14.76 9.60
N TYR A 306 -1.73 14.73 9.01
CA TYR A 306 -2.71 13.67 9.19
C TYR A 306 -2.21 12.31 8.69
N ALA A 307 -1.64 12.26 7.49
CA ALA A 307 -1.15 11.03 6.87
C ALA A 307 -0.03 10.34 7.69
N LEU A 308 0.73 11.12 8.47
CA LEU A 308 1.78 10.64 9.36
C LEU A 308 1.31 10.46 10.81
N SER A 309 0.04 10.26 11.03
CA SER A 309 -0.55 10.06 12.36
C SER A 309 -1.35 8.76 12.45
N PRO A 310 -1.51 8.18 13.67
CA PRO A 310 -2.38 7.03 13.88
C PRO A 310 -3.82 7.24 13.41
N ALA A 311 -4.33 8.48 13.43
CA ALA A 311 -5.68 8.79 12.93
C ALA A 311 -5.88 8.42 11.45
N CYS A 312 -4.81 8.44 10.66
CA CYS A 312 -4.82 8.00 9.26
C CYS A 312 -4.42 6.53 9.13
N VAL A 313 -3.19 6.19 9.58
CA VAL A 313 -2.60 4.90 9.22
C VAL A 313 -3.24 3.70 9.94
N ASP A 314 -3.81 3.88 11.14
CA ASP A 314 -4.55 2.82 11.83
C ASP A 314 -5.87 2.43 11.15
N LEU A 315 -6.31 3.20 10.14
CA LEU A 315 -7.44 2.83 9.29
C LEU A 315 -7.09 1.72 8.29
N ALA A 316 -5.80 1.52 8.00
CA ALA A 316 -5.34 0.62 6.96
C ALA A 316 -5.91 -0.79 7.11
N GLN A 317 -5.57 -1.50 8.20
CA GLN A 317 -5.99 -2.88 8.40
C GLN A 317 -7.51 -3.07 8.56
N LYS A 318 -8.25 -2.03 8.94
CA LYS A 318 -9.72 -2.05 9.03
C LYS A 318 -10.40 -1.91 7.67
N ASN A 319 -9.62 -1.54 6.66
CA ASN A 319 -10.09 -1.26 5.32
C ASN A 319 -9.25 -2.01 4.26
N GLY A 320 -8.87 -3.25 4.56
CA GLY A 320 -8.26 -4.17 3.62
C GLY A 320 -6.81 -3.87 3.22
N SER A 321 -6.10 -3.01 3.97
CA SER A 321 -4.72 -2.65 3.68
C SER A 321 -3.82 -3.17 4.81
N TYR A 322 -3.04 -4.23 4.51
CA TYR A 322 -2.29 -5.01 5.49
C TYR A 322 -0.78 -4.81 5.42
N GLN A 323 -0.34 -3.67 4.89
CA GLN A 323 1.07 -3.27 4.88
C GLN A 323 1.54 -2.92 6.29
N PHE A 324 2.81 -3.18 6.57
CA PHE A 324 3.44 -2.72 7.81
C PHE A 324 3.57 -1.20 7.83
N LEU A 325 3.20 -0.59 8.94
CA LEU A 325 3.25 0.86 9.10
C LEU A 325 4.67 1.30 9.48
N VAL A 326 5.10 2.44 8.94
CA VAL A 326 6.46 2.97 9.18
C VAL A 326 6.47 4.13 10.18
N ILE A 327 5.44 4.20 11.02
CA ILE A 327 5.21 5.21 12.06
C ILE A 327 5.19 4.51 13.42
N ASP A 328 6.01 4.97 14.37
CA ASP A 328 6.33 4.27 15.63
C ASP A 328 5.18 4.19 16.63
N ASN A 329 4.22 5.10 16.56
CA ASN A 329 3.04 5.16 17.41
C ASN A 329 1.77 4.58 16.77
N ALA A 330 1.88 3.94 15.59
CA ALA A 330 0.78 3.31 14.89
C ALA A 330 0.59 1.83 15.26
N LYS A 331 -0.62 1.32 15.08
CA LYS A 331 -0.96 -0.10 15.32
C LYS A 331 -0.58 -0.95 14.12
N GLN A 332 0.44 -1.80 14.26
CA GLN A 332 0.85 -2.72 13.20
C GLN A 332 -0.25 -3.73 12.85
N PRO A 333 -0.30 -4.20 11.58
CA PRO A 333 -1.26 -5.23 11.16
C PRO A 333 -0.85 -6.60 11.72
N GLU A 334 -1.40 -7.00 12.87
CA GLU A 334 -1.11 -8.29 13.52
C GLU A 334 -1.38 -9.46 12.58
N ILE A 335 -2.44 -9.36 11.78
CA ILE A 335 -2.82 -10.36 10.78
C ILE A 335 -1.69 -10.64 9.76
N ALA A 336 -0.91 -9.64 9.36
CA ALA A 336 0.22 -9.86 8.46
C ALA A 336 1.28 -10.78 9.09
N THR A 337 1.53 -10.63 10.39
CA THR A 337 2.45 -11.49 11.14
C THR A 337 1.87 -12.89 11.34
N GLU A 338 0.57 -13.04 11.56
CA GLU A 338 -0.10 -14.34 11.64
C GLU A 338 0.05 -15.15 10.34
N TYR A 339 0.06 -14.48 9.18
CA TYR A 339 0.35 -15.11 7.89
C TYR A 339 1.85 -15.25 7.58
N GLY A 340 2.72 -15.07 8.60
CA GLY A 340 4.16 -15.32 8.50
C GLY A 340 4.96 -14.21 7.85
N LEU A 341 4.38 -13.02 7.64
CA LEU A 341 5.13 -11.89 7.11
C LEU A 341 5.95 -11.24 8.23
N ASP A 342 7.25 -11.02 7.97
CA ASP A 342 8.15 -10.28 8.86
C ASP A 342 8.70 -9.05 8.12
N PRO A 343 8.42 -7.82 8.60
CA PRO A 343 8.93 -6.61 7.98
C PRO A 343 10.45 -6.49 7.98
N ASN A 344 11.15 -7.31 8.78
CA ASN A 344 12.61 -7.32 8.86
C ASN A 344 13.26 -8.38 7.96
N ASN A 345 12.49 -9.37 7.47
CA ASN A 345 12.98 -10.41 6.56
C ASN A 345 12.95 -9.94 5.10
N VAL A 346 13.72 -8.90 4.81
CA VAL A 346 13.82 -8.28 3.50
C VAL A 346 15.27 -8.11 3.09
N MET A 347 15.53 -8.10 1.77
CA MET A 347 16.85 -7.78 1.24
C MET A 347 17.22 -6.30 1.50
N ASP A 348 18.51 -5.99 1.47
CA ASP A 348 18.96 -4.60 1.47
C ASP A 348 18.70 -3.96 0.10
N TYR A 349 17.47 -3.48 -0.08
CA TYR A 349 17.03 -2.86 -1.32
C TYR A 349 17.64 -1.47 -1.46
N ASN A 350 18.32 -1.22 -2.57
CA ASN A 350 18.98 0.04 -2.86
C ASN A 350 18.02 1.03 -3.55
N PHE A 351 17.35 1.87 -2.76
CA PHE A 351 16.45 2.92 -3.26
C PHE A 351 17.15 3.98 -4.11
N ASP A 352 18.43 4.28 -3.85
CA ASP A 352 19.19 5.26 -4.63
C ASP A 352 19.52 4.74 -6.04
N ASP A 353 19.80 3.46 -6.16
CA ASP A 353 19.98 2.80 -7.47
C ASP A 353 18.65 2.79 -8.24
N ALA A 354 17.57 2.35 -7.62
CA ALA A 354 16.23 2.37 -8.19
C ALA A 354 15.85 3.77 -8.68
N LYS A 355 16.02 4.80 -7.85
CA LYS A 355 15.76 6.21 -8.21
C LYS A 355 16.50 6.65 -9.49
N LYS A 356 17.74 6.21 -9.66
CA LYS A 356 18.58 6.65 -10.77
C LYS A 356 18.34 5.87 -12.06
N HIS A 357 17.98 4.59 -11.96
CA HIS A 357 18.09 3.68 -13.08
C HIS A 357 16.78 3.00 -13.48
N THR A 358 15.71 3.04 -12.67
CA THR A 358 14.45 2.32 -12.98
C THR A 358 13.91 2.59 -14.38
N GLU A 359 13.92 3.85 -14.83
CA GLU A 359 13.43 4.19 -16.18
C GLU A 359 14.28 3.55 -17.28
N GLN A 360 15.61 3.49 -17.08
CA GLN A 360 16.51 2.82 -18.00
C GLN A 360 16.32 1.31 -17.97
N TYR A 361 16.21 0.72 -16.76
CA TYR A 361 15.99 -0.71 -16.60
C TYR A 361 14.67 -1.16 -17.26
N VAL A 362 13.60 -0.38 -17.15
CA VAL A 362 12.33 -0.67 -17.86
C VAL A 362 12.55 -0.70 -19.37
N LYS A 363 13.28 0.27 -19.94
CA LYS A 363 13.59 0.31 -21.37
C LYS A 363 14.39 -0.91 -21.82
N ASP A 364 15.45 -1.25 -21.06
CA ASP A 364 16.32 -2.39 -21.37
C ASP A 364 15.54 -3.71 -21.35
N VAL A 365 14.66 -3.89 -20.32
CA VAL A 365 13.76 -5.06 -20.23
C VAL A 365 12.80 -5.10 -21.41
N MET A 366 12.13 -3.98 -21.71
CA MET A 366 11.17 -3.92 -22.81
C MET A 366 11.83 -4.18 -24.18
N GLU A 367 13.05 -3.69 -24.39
CA GLU A 367 13.85 -3.97 -25.59
C GLU A 367 14.19 -5.46 -25.67
N ALA A 368 14.68 -6.05 -24.58
CA ALA A 368 15.01 -7.48 -24.51
C ALA A 368 13.80 -8.39 -24.75
N LEU A 369 12.60 -7.94 -24.36
CA LEU A 369 11.32 -8.63 -24.58
C LEU A 369 10.70 -8.34 -25.98
N GLY A 370 11.39 -7.65 -26.88
CA GLY A 370 10.98 -7.42 -28.25
C GLY A 370 10.19 -6.13 -28.51
N GLY A 371 10.25 -5.16 -27.60
CA GLY A 371 9.97 -3.73 -27.85
C GLY A 371 8.58 -3.32 -28.37
N GLY A 372 7.54 -4.10 -28.18
CA GLY A 372 6.21 -3.74 -28.72
C GLY A 372 5.22 -4.89 -28.77
N ASP A 373 5.49 -5.94 -28.02
CA ASP A 373 4.58 -7.07 -27.88
C ASP A 373 3.19 -6.59 -27.39
N SER A 374 2.14 -7.10 -28.04
CA SER A 374 0.74 -6.80 -27.72
C SER A 374 0.38 -7.07 -26.25
N ARG A 375 1.12 -7.97 -25.57
CA ARG A 375 0.93 -8.30 -24.15
C ARG A 375 1.16 -7.11 -23.20
N PHE A 376 1.93 -6.11 -23.62
CA PHE A 376 2.23 -4.89 -22.84
C PHE A 376 1.38 -3.69 -23.27
N LYS A 377 0.51 -3.83 -24.28
CA LYS A 377 -0.43 -2.79 -24.65
C LYS A 377 -1.61 -2.85 -23.69
N THR A 378 -1.84 -1.79 -22.96
CA THR A 378 -3.06 -1.59 -22.19
C THR A 378 -4.14 -1.12 -23.15
N GLU A 379 -5.20 -1.92 -23.34
CA GLU A 379 -6.43 -1.46 -23.98
C GLU A 379 -7.13 -0.40 -23.17
#